data_6dd17f168b40538a09378c463448c953
#
_entry.id   6dd17f168b40538a09378c463448c953
#
_cell.length_a   1.000
_cell.length_b   1.000
_cell.length_c   1.000
_cell.angle_alpha   90.00
_cell.angle_beta   90.00
_cell.angle_gamma   90.00
#
_symmetry.space_group_name_H-M   'P 1'
#
loop_
_entity.id
_entity.type
_entity.pdbx_description
1 polymer ?
#
loop_
_entity_poly.entity_id
_entity_poly.type
_entity_poly.pdbx_seq_one_letter_code
_entity_poly.pdbx_strand_id
1 'polypeptide(L)'
;MQYGFTSGSCAAAAAKAAVYMLLSGRRKTEITIETPKGIPYHAKVEHIKIQETEVSCAVQKDGGDDPDVTTGAWIYATVSICEENNNQIEIDGGIGVGRVTRPGLDQPVGNAAINTVPRQMIAKEVSEVCHLFDFQGGIKVVISVPEGEHLAAQTFNPRLGIKGGISILGTSGIVEPMSDKALLDTIAVELKQKRAEGHSIVAISPGNYGLEFMKRTYGYDLERSVKCSNFIGQTIDTVSYTHLRAHEKLANLVC
;
A
#
# COMPACT_ATOMS: atom_id res chain seq x y z
N MET A 1 -11.23 15.13 -14.58
CA MET A 1 -10.27 14.42 -13.72
C MET A 1 -10.38 12.93 -14.03
N GLN A 2 -9.28 12.34 -14.44
CA GLN A 2 -9.20 10.91 -14.72
C GLN A 2 -8.77 10.18 -13.45
N TYR A 3 -9.56 9.16 -13.03
CA TYR A 3 -9.19 8.28 -11.94
C TYR A 3 -8.07 7.34 -12.38
N GLY A 4 -7.17 7.04 -11.45
CA GLY A 4 -6.17 5.99 -11.59
C GLY A 4 -6.56 4.73 -10.83
N PHE A 5 -5.67 3.73 -10.87
CA PHE A 5 -5.81 2.49 -10.12
C PHE A 5 -4.67 2.33 -9.12
N THR A 6 -4.98 1.80 -7.96
CA THR A 6 -4.01 1.63 -6.87
C THR A 6 -3.00 0.51 -7.16
N SER A 7 -1.86 0.53 -6.46
CA SER A 7 -0.89 -0.59 -6.54
C SER A 7 -1.53 -1.93 -6.14
N GLY A 8 -2.52 -1.90 -5.23
CA GLY A 8 -3.31 -3.07 -4.85
C GLY A 8 -4.13 -3.64 -6.01
N SER A 9 -4.79 -2.78 -6.81
CA SER A 9 -5.54 -3.20 -8.00
C SER A 9 -4.63 -3.78 -9.08
N CYS A 10 -3.48 -3.15 -9.32
CA CYS A 10 -2.50 -3.66 -10.28
C CYS A 10 -1.96 -5.03 -9.84
N ALA A 11 -1.65 -5.20 -8.54
CA ALA A 11 -1.19 -6.48 -7.99
C ALA A 11 -2.24 -7.58 -8.11
N ALA A 12 -3.52 -7.28 -7.81
CA ALA A 12 -4.62 -8.23 -7.95
C ALA A 12 -4.85 -8.63 -9.41
N ALA A 13 -4.81 -7.67 -10.34
CA ALA A 13 -4.93 -7.93 -11.77
C ALA A 13 -3.78 -8.79 -12.30
N ALA A 14 -2.53 -8.47 -11.93
CA ALA A 14 -1.37 -9.26 -12.30
C ALA A 14 -1.45 -10.68 -11.73
N ALA A 15 -1.85 -10.85 -10.47
CA ALA A 15 -2.02 -12.16 -9.82
C ALA A 15 -3.11 -13.00 -10.50
N LYS A 16 -4.28 -12.41 -10.80
CA LYS A 16 -5.35 -13.08 -11.55
C LYS A 16 -4.88 -13.58 -12.90
N ALA A 17 -4.18 -12.73 -13.64
CA ALA A 17 -3.65 -13.11 -14.97
C ALA A 17 -2.60 -14.21 -14.87
N ALA A 18 -1.69 -14.12 -13.90
CA ALA A 18 -0.63 -15.12 -13.72
C ALA A 18 -1.20 -16.48 -13.34
N VAL A 19 -2.14 -16.57 -12.38
CA VAL A 19 -2.77 -17.84 -12.00
C VAL A 19 -3.63 -18.41 -13.15
N TYR A 20 -4.34 -17.55 -13.91
CA TYR A 20 -5.06 -18.00 -15.10
C TYR A 20 -4.12 -18.67 -16.12
N MET A 21 -2.97 -18.04 -16.39
CA MET A 21 -1.99 -18.59 -17.32
C MET A 21 -1.34 -19.87 -16.78
N LEU A 22 -1.08 -19.94 -15.48
CA LEU A 22 -0.51 -21.12 -14.82
C LEU A 22 -1.44 -22.34 -14.94
N LEU A 23 -2.73 -22.17 -14.67
CA LEU A 23 -3.68 -23.28 -14.66
C LEU A 23 -4.21 -23.65 -16.05
N SER A 24 -4.31 -22.66 -16.96
CA SER A 24 -4.81 -22.93 -18.33
C SER A 24 -3.73 -23.27 -19.34
N GLY A 25 -2.48 -22.94 -19.08
CA GLY A 25 -1.38 -22.96 -20.06
C GLY A 25 -1.53 -21.94 -21.20
N ARG A 26 -2.52 -21.06 -21.15
CA ARG A 26 -2.84 -20.10 -22.22
C ARG A 26 -2.40 -18.69 -21.85
N ARG A 27 -1.70 -18.02 -22.78
CA ARG A 27 -1.28 -16.63 -22.61
C ARG A 27 -2.50 -15.69 -22.50
N LYS A 28 -2.45 -14.76 -21.54
CA LYS A 28 -3.49 -13.76 -21.29
C LYS A 28 -2.86 -12.36 -21.25
N THR A 29 -3.23 -11.50 -22.19
CA THR A 29 -2.66 -10.15 -22.36
C THR A 29 -3.54 -9.04 -21.79
N GLU A 30 -4.76 -9.37 -21.43
CA GLU A 30 -5.71 -8.45 -20.79
C GLU A 30 -6.49 -9.19 -19.71
N ILE A 31 -6.77 -8.53 -18.61
CA ILE A 31 -7.54 -9.09 -17.50
C ILE A 31 -8.46 -8.02 -16.90
N THR A 32 -9.60 -8.46 -16.41
CA THR A 32 -10.54 -7.58 -15.71
C THR A 32 -10.72 -8.04 -14.28
N ILE A 33 -10.64 -7.11 -13.35
CA ILE A 33 -11.01 -7.30 -11.95
C ILE A 33 -12.06 -6.28 -11.55
N GLU A 34 -12.80 -6.57 -10.49
CA GLU A 34 -13.68 -5.60 -9.86
C GLU A 34 -12.99 -4.99 -8.63
N THR A 35 -12.88 -3.65 -8.59
CA THR A 35 -12.29 -2.97 -7.44
C THR A 35 -13.27 -2.97 -6.26
N PRO A 36 -12.80 -2.76 -5.00
CA PRO A 36 -13.67 -2.64 -3.84
C PRO A 36 -14.74 -1.54 -3.97
N LYS A 37 -14.49 -0.53 -4.81
CA LYS A 37 -15.47 0.52 -5.13
C LYS A 37 -16.52 0.09 -6.16
N GLY A 38 -16.45 -1.14 -6.70
CA GLY A 38 -17.37 -1.65 -7.73
C GLY A 38 -17.04 -1.13 -9.14
N ILE A 39 -15.88 -0.54 -9.36
CA ILE A 39 -15.44 -0.07 -10.67
C ILE A 39 -14.61 -1.18 -11.33
N PRO A 40 -14.96 -1.61 -12.57
CA PRO A 40 -14.16 -2.58 -13.29
C PRO A 40 -12.81 -1.99 -13.69
N TYR A 41 -11.75 -2.74 -13.49
CA TYR A 41 -10.40 -2.42 -13.93
C TYR A 41 -9.99 -3.34 -15.07
N HIS A 42 -9.86 -2.80 -16.27
CA HIS A 42 -9.37 -3.50 -17.45
C HIS A 42 -7.88 -3.26 -17.58
N ALA A 43 -7.08 -4.21 -17.11
CA ALA A 43 -5.63 -4.09 -17.07
C ALA A 43 -4.99 -4.78 -18.27
N LYS A 44 -4.00 -4.14 -18.89
CA LYS A 44 -3.07 -4.76 -19.82
C LYS A 44 -2.03 -5.55 -19.06
N VAL A 45 -1.76 -6.77 -19.52
CA VAL A 45 -0.82 -7.69 -18.89
C VAL A 45 0.41 -7.81 -19.80
N GLU A 46 1.54 -7.41 -19.26
CA GLU A 46 2.80 -7.34 -19.98
C GLU A 46 3.90 -8.14 -19.26
N HIS A 47 5.09 -8.19 -19.81
CA HIS A 47 6.27 -8.88 -19.26
C HIS A 47 5.99 -10.35 -18.89
N ILE A 48 5.15 -11.04 -19.68
CA ILE A 48 4.68 -12.39 -19.41
C ILE A 48 5.81 -13.40 -19.60
N LYS A 49 6.10 -14.16 -18.54
CA LYS A 49 7.01 -15.32 -18.53
C LYS A 49 6.24 -16.52 -18.01
N ILE A 50 6.11 -17.56 -18.82
CA ILE A 50 5.42 -18.79 -18.47
C ILE A 50 6.47 -19.89 -18.37
N GLN A 51 6.55 -20.55 -17.22
CA GLN A 51 7.34 -21.73 -16.95
C GLN A 51 6.42 -22.87 -16.51
N GLU A 52 6.92 -24.07 -16.39
CA GLU A 52 6.11 -25.26 -16.08
C GLU A 52 5.39 -25.15 -14.71
N THR A 53 6.07 -24.64 -13.70
CA THR A 53 5.58 -24.55 -12.32
C THR A 53 5.34 -23.13 -11.84
N GLU A 54 5.67 -22.12 -12.65
CA GLU A 54 5.61 -20.72 -12.27
C GLU A 54 5.25 -19.83 -13.46
N VAL A 55 4.41 -18.84 -13.21
CA VAL A 55 4.11 -17.77 -14.18
C VAL A 55 4.33 -16.42 -13.53
N SER A 56 5.04 -15.54 -14.23
CA SER A 56 5.21 -14.14 -13.86
C SER A 56 4.67 -13.22 -14.94
N CYS A 57 3.98 -12.17 -14.53
CA CYS A 57 3.55 -11.11 -15.44
C CYS A 57 3.45 -9.78 -14.68
N ALA A 58 3.29 -8.69 -15.41
CA ALA A 58 3.22 -7.36 -14.83
C ALA A 58 2.04 -6.55 -15.36
N VAL A 59 1.59 -5.62 -14.54
CA VAL A 59 0.63 -4.56 -14.89
C VAL A 59 1.29 -3.23 -14.58
N GLN A 60 1.26 -2.29 -15.52
CA GLN A 60 1.77 -0.94 -15.30
C GLN A 60 0.75 -0.12 -14.51
N LYS A 61 1.20 0.55 -13.45
CA LYS A 61 0.33 1.40 -12.65
C LYS A 61 0.03 2.71 -13.37
N ASP A 62 -1.24 2.97 -13.57
CA ASP A 62 -1.75 4.28 -14.01
C ASP A 62 -2.39 5.00 -12.80
N GLY A 63 -1.80 6.11 -12.40
CA GLY A 63 -2.30 6.96 -11.30
C GLY A 63 -3.38 7.95 -11.73
N GLY A 64 -3.76 7.99 -13.02
CA GLY A 64 -4.65 9.03 -13.55
C GLY A 64 -4.02 10.42 -13.44
N ASP A 65 -4.81 11.41 -13.08
CA ASP A 65 -4.36 12.80 -12.91
C ASP A 65 -3.67 13.04 -11.54
N ASP A 66 -3.48 12.00 -10.71
CA ASP A 66 -2.80 12.15 -9.40
C ASP A 66 -1.28 12.19 -9.57
N PRO A 67 -0.57 13.14 -8.92
CA PRO A 67 0.89 13.25 -8.99
C PRO A 67 1.60 12.18 -8.12
N ASP A 68 1.13 10.94 -8.16
CA ASP A 68 1.71 9.82 -7.42
C ASP A 68 3.04 9.38 -8.04
N VAL A 69 4.09 9.36 -7.24
CA VAL A 69 5.44 8.94 -7.64
C VAL A 69 5.52 7.50 -8.13
N THR A 70 4.52 6.67 -7.81
CA THR A 70 4.44 5.28 -8.27
C THR A 70 3.73 5.11 -9.61
N THR A 71 3.25 6.21 -10.22
CA THR A 71 2.67 6.19 -11.58
C THR A 71 3.73 5.73 -12.58
N GLY A 72 3.35 4.79 -13.45
CA GLY A 72 4.27 4.17 -14.43
C GLY A 72 5.06 2.97 -13.89
N ALA A 73 5.07 2.72 -12.58
CA ALA A 73 5.75 1.56 -12.01
C ALA A 73 5.13 0.24 -12.48
N TRP A 74 5.99 -0.75 -12.73
CA TRP A 74 5.58 -2.11 -13.08
C TRP A 74 5.34 -2.93 -11.82
N ILE A 75 4.10 -3.38 -11.63
CA ILE A 75 3.70 -4.26 -10.53
C ILE A 75 3.64 -5.68 -11.07
N TYR A 76 4.60 -6.50 -10.65
CA TYR A 76 4.69 -7.91 -11.03
C TYR A 76 3.95 -8.79 -10.03
N ALA A 77 3.33 -9.85 -10.55
CA ALA A 77 2.93 -11.00 -9.76
C ALA A 77 3.61 -12.25 -10.33
N THR A 78 4.29 -12.96 -9.46
CA THR A 78 4.84 -14.29 -9.75
C THR A 78 4.02 -15.30 -8.97
N VAL A 79 3.42 -16.25 -9.68
CA VAL A 79 2.51 -17.26 -9.12
C VAL A 79 3.05 -18.64 -9.36
N SER A 80 3.10 -19.46 -8.32
CA SER A 80 3.52 -20.86 -8.38
C SER A 80 2.58 -21.77 -7.58
N ILE A 81 2.57 -23.07 -7.93
CA ILE A 81 1.84 -24.09 -7.19
C ILE A 81 2.65 -24.45 -5.93
N CYS A 82 1.95 -24.59 -4.80
CA CYS A 82 2.51 -25.03 -3.53
C CYS A 82 1.92 -26.39 -3.15
N GLU A 83 2.71 -27.44 -3.20
CA GLU A 83 2.25 -28.82 -3.00
C GLU A 83 1.83 -29.10 -1.55
N GLU A 84 2.41 -28.38 -0.58
CA GLU A 84 2.19 -28.63 0.86
C GLU A 84 0.92 -27.96 1.45
N ASN A 85 0.29 -27.03 0.72
CA ASN A 85 -0.82 -26.21 1.23
C ASN A 85 -2.13 -26.48 0.48
N ASN A 86 -2.93 -27.40 0.95
CA ASN A 86 -4.27 -27.67 0.40
C ASN A 86 -5.15 -26.41 0.45
N ASN A 87 -5.50 -25.86 -0.72
CA ASN A 87 -6.41 -24.72 -0.93
C ASN A 87 -5.99 -23.40 -0.26
N GLN A 88 -4.74 -23.23 0.16
CA GLN A 88 -4.27 -22.00 0.74
C GLN A 88 -3.63 -21.07 -0.30
N ILE A 89 -3.91 -19.78 -0.20
CA ILE A 89 -3.27 -18.74 -1.00
C ILE A 89 -2.29 -18.00 -0.11
N GLU A 90 -0.99 -18.22 -0.34
CA GLU A 90 0.09 -17.51 0.33
C GLU A 90 0.45 -16.25 -0.46
N ILE A 91 0.47 -15.08 0.19
CA ILE A 91 0.81 -13.81 -0.46
C ILE A 91 1.99 -13.19 0.28
N ASP A 92 3.06 -12.91 -0.46
CA ASP A 92 4.24 -12.23 0.08
C ASP A 92 4.78 -11.18 -0.89
N GLY A 93 5.69 -10.33 -0.40
CA GLY A 93 6.41 -9.33 -1.17
C GLY A 93 7.80 -9.82 -1.58
N GLY A 94 8.14 -9.61 -2.84
CA GLY A 94 9.46 -9.80 -3.41
C GLY A 94 10.23 -8.48 -3.53
N ILE A 95 11.07 -8.40 -4.57
CA ILE A 95 11.94 -7.25 -4.84
C ILE A 95 11.12 -5.96 -4.93
N GLY A 96 11.56 -4.92 -4.22
CA GLY A 96 10.97 -3.58 -4.23
C GLY A 96 9.61 -3.43 -3.55
N VAL A 97 9.09 -4.51 -2.94
CA VAL A 97 8.00 -4.41 -1.96
C VAL A 97 8.60 -4.32 -0.56
N GLY A 98 8.29 -3.27 0.16
CA GLY A 98 8.88 -2.99 1.46
C GLY A 98 8.48 -4.02 2.53
N ARG A 99 9.30 -4.11 3.58
CA ARG A 99 9.01 -4.88 4.80
C ARG A 99 8.72 -3.93 5.96
N VAL A 100 7.73 -4.28 6.74
CA VAL A 100 7.35 -3.54 7.95
C VAL A 100 8.41 -3.78 9.03
N THR A 101 8.99 -2.70 9.57
CA THR A 101 10.02 -2.79 10.63
C THR A 101 9.61 -2.14 11.94
N ARG A 102 8.46 -1.44 11.98
CA ARG A 102 7.92 -0.78 13.17
C ARG A 102 6.46 -1.18 13.40
N PRO A 103 6.01 -1.27 14.65
CA PRO A 103 4.61 -1.57 14.97
C PRO A 103 3.68 -0.39 14.59
N GLY A 104 2.36 -0.66 14.56
CA GLY A 104 1.33 0.36 14.34
C GLY A 104 0.91 0.54 12.88
N LEU A 105 1.51 -0.20 11.96
CA LEU A 105 1.08 -0.27 10.56
C LEU A 105 0.00 -1.35 10.36
N ASP A 106 -0.58 -1.38 9.16
CA ASP A 106 -1.59 -2.38 8.77
C ASP A 106 -1.09 -3.81 8.92
N GLN A 107 0.17 -4.07 8.56
CA GLN A 107 0.79 -5.38 8.64
C GLN A 107 1.73 -5.50 9.85
N PRO A 108 1.85 -6.69 10.44
CA PRO A 108 2.81 -6.97 11.50
C PRO A 108 4.27 -6.73 11.07
N VAL A 109 5.13 -6.48 12.06
CA VAL A 109 6.58 -6.37 11.85
C VAL A 109 7.12 -7.66 11.23
N GLY A 110 7.96 -7.51 10.22
CA GLY A 110 8.53 -8.61 9.42
C GLY A 110 7.74 -8.95 8.16
N ASN A 111 6.45 -8.63 8.11
CA ASN A 111 5.62 -8.90 6.94
C ASN A 111 5.92 -7.93 5.77
N ALA A 112 5.63 -8.38 4.55
CA ALA A 112 5.61 -7.50 3.41
C ALA A 112 4.54 -6.40 3.59
N ALA A 113 4.89 -5.19 3.19
CA ALA A 113 4.00 -4.02 3.22
C ALA A 113 2.92 -4.11 2.12
N ILE A 114 2.19 -5.21 2.10
CA ILE A 114 0.99 -5.42 1.29
C ILE A 114 -0.18 -5.33 2.24
N ASN A 115 -0.92 -4.24 2.19
CA ASN A 115 -2.00 -3.95 3.13
C ASN A 115 -3.15 -4.96 3.03
N THR A 116 -3.99 -4.99 4.06
CA THR A 116 -5.09 -5.97 4.22
C THR A 116 -6.02 -5.99 3.01
N VAL A 117 -6.48 -4.83 2.53
CA VAL A 117 -7.40 -4.77 1.37
C VAL A 117 -6.74 -5.30 0.08
N PRO A 118 -5.53 -4.87 -0.33
CA PRO A 118 -4.80 -5.52 -1.42
C PRO A 118 -4.64 -7.03 -1.28
N ARG A 119 -4.32 -7.54 -0.09
CA ARG A 119 -4.24 -8.99 0.16
C ARG A 119 -5.58 -9.69 -0.10
N GLN A 120 -6.67 -9.10 0.37
CA GLN A 120 -8.03 -9.61 0.13
C GLN A 120 -8.39 -9.60 -1.35
N MET A 121 -8.05 -8.53 -2.08
CA MET A 121 -8.25 -8.44 -3.53
C MET A 121 -7.48 -9.53 -4.27
N ILE A 122 -6.18 -9.69 -3.98
CA ILE A 122 -5.35 -10.74 -4.58
C ILE A 122 -5.93 -12.12 -4.29
N ALA A 123 -6.24 -12.41 -3.03
CA ALA A 123 -6.79 -13.71 -2.62
C ALA A 123 -8.13 -14.01 -3.32
N LYS A 124 -9.03 -13.02 -3.41
CA LYS A 124 -10.32 -13.14 -4.10
C LYS A 124 -10.10 -13.51 -5.57
N GLU A 125 -9.31 -12.72 -6.28
CA GLU A 125 -9.11 -12.89 -7.72
C GLU A 125 -8.39 -14.20 -8.07
N VAL A 126 -7.44 -14.63 -7.24
CA VAL A 126 -6.76 -15.93 -7.37
C VAL A 126 -7.73 -17.07 -7.09
N SER A 127 -8.53 -16.99 -6.00
CA SER A 127 -9.52 -18.00 -5.64
C SER A 127 -10.59 -18.17 -6.71
N GLU A 128 -11.08 -17.08 -7.33
CA GLU A 128 -12.03 -17.15 -8.46
C GLU A 128 -11.48 -17.97 -9.63
N VAL A 129 -10.20 -17.78 -9.95
CA VAL A 129 -9.57 -18.56 -11.03
C VAL A 129 -9.34 -20.01 -10.62
N CYS A 130 -8.91 -20.29 -9.38
CA CYS A 130 -8.80 -21.67 -8.89
C CYS A 130 -10.15 -22.39 -8.99
N HIS A 131 -11.23 -21.76 -8.59
CA HIS A 131 -12.58 -22.32 -8.73
C HIS A 131 -12.98 -22.55 -10.19
N LEU A 132 -12.62 -21.63 -11.09
CA LEU A 132 -12.92 -21.77 -12.53
C LEU A 132 -12.27 -23.02 -13.15
N PHE A 133 -11.12 -23.44 -12.64
CA PHE A 133 -10.36 -24.61 -13.11
C PHE A 133 -10.49 -25.84 -12.20
N ASP A 134 -11.38 -25.82 -11.21
CA ASP A 134 -11.54 -26.87 -10.20
C ASP A 134 -10.20 -27.26 -9.52
N PHE A 135 -9.29 -26.28 -9.39
CA PHE A 135 -7.96 -26.50 -8.82
C PHE A 135 -8.03 -26.55 -7.28
N GLN A 136 -7.48 -27.65 -6.70
CA GLN A 136 -7.52 -27.93 -5.25
C GLN A 136 -6.14 -27.80 -4.57
N GLY A 137 -5.14 -27.30 -5.27
CA GLY A 137 -3.80 -27.10 -4.70
C GLY A 137 -3.61 -25.74 -4.01
N GLY A 138 -2.51 -25.60 -3.29
CA GLY A 138 -2.07 -24.31 -2.77
C GLY A 138 -1.45 -23.42 -3.86
N ILE A 139 -1.64 -22.12 -3.73
CA ILE A 139 -1.04 -21.12 -4.64
C ILE A 139 -0.19 -20.16 -3.83
N LYS A 140 1.04 -19.93 -4.27
CA LYS A 140 1.92 -18.90 -3.76
C LYS A 140 1.95 -17.71 -4.73
N VAL A 141 1.74 -16.51 -4.22
CA VAL A 141 1.77 -15.25 -4.96
C VAL A 141 2.85 -14.35 -4.38
N VAL A 142 3.81 -13.96 -5.20
CA VAL A 142 4.86 -13.00 -4.82
C VAL A 142 4.69 -11.73 -5.65
N ILE A 143 4.43 -10.61 -4.97
CA ILE A 143 4.30 -9.29 -5.61
C ILE A 143 5.64 -8.59 -5.59
N SER A 144 6.09 -8.10 -6.75
CA SER A 144 7.37 -7.39 -6.88
C SER A 144 7.22 -6.10 -7.67
N VAL A 145 8.05 -5.11 -7.33
CA VAL A 145 8.12 -3.81 -8.01
C VAL A 145 9.61 -3.49 -8.16
N PRO A 146 10.28 -3.86 -9.26
CA PRO A 146 11.74 -3.74 -9.37
C PRO A 146 12.31 -2.36 -9.01
N GLU A 147 11.60 -1.29 -9.36
CA GLU A 147 11.97 0.11 -9.08
C GLU A 147 11.54 0.56 -7.66
N GLY A 148 10.86 -0.31 -6.92
CA GLY A 148 10.16 0.05 -5.68
C GLY A 148 11.06 0.57 -4.57
N GLU A 149 12.30 0.12 -4.47
CA GLU A 149 13.25 0.65 -3.49
C GLU A 149 13.63 2.10 -3.80
N HIS A 150 13.87 2.41 -5.08
CA HIS A 150 14.15 3.79 -5.51
C HIS A 150 12.92 4.70 -5.32
N LEU A 151 11.75 4.23 -5.71
CA LEU A 151 10.49 4.98 -5.54
C LEU A 151 10.17 5.23 -4.07
N ALA A 152 10.44 4.26 -3.19
CA ALA A 152 10.17 4.37 -1.76
C ALA A 152 10.89 5.55 -1.11
N ALA A 153 12.07 5.93 -1.59
CA ALA A 153 12.81 7.09 -1.09
C ALA A 153 12.05 8.41 -1.25
N GLN A 154 11.10 8.48 -2.21
CA GLN A 154 10.27 9.64 -2.49
C GLN A 154 8.89 9.57 -1.81
N THR A 155 8.64 8.54 -1.03
CA THR A 155 7.38 8.30 -0.29
C THR A 155 7.55 8.49 1.22
N PHE A 156 6.46 8.31 1.96
CA PHE A 156 6.51 8.28 3.43
C PHE A 156 7.05 6.95 4.01
N ASN A 157 7.27 5.93 3.21
CA ASN A 157 7.67 4.60 3.66
C ASN A 157 8.90 4.58 4.59
N PRO A 158 10.02 5.26 4.27
CA PRO A 158 11.18 5.28 5.15
C PRO A 158 10.84 5.86 6.54
N ARG A 159 10.02 6.91 6.58
CA ARG A 159 9.58 7.55 7.81
C ARG A 159 8.68 6.64 8.65
N LEU A 160 7.81 5.88 8.00
CA LEU A 160 6.92 4.91 8.63
C LEU A 160 7.63 3.61 9.03
N GLY A 161 8.93 3.46 8.73
CA GLY A 161 9.68 2.24 9.02
C GLY A 161 9.35 1.09 8.09
N ILE A 162 8.99 1.38 6.84
CA ILE A 162 8.90 0.40 5.77
C ILE A 162 10.19 0.46 4.98
N LYS A 163 10.93 -0.65 4.93
CA LYS A 163 12.26 -0.72 4.32
C LYS A 163 12.30 -1.65 3.11
N GLY A 164 13.16 -1.35 2.13
CA GLY A 164 13.43 -2.19 0.97
C GLY A 164 12.42 -2.05 -0.17
N GLY A 165 11.48 -1.10 -0.10
CA GLY A 165 10.55 -0.87 -1.20
C GLY A 165 9.30 -0.07 -0.85
N ILE A 166 8.39 -0.01 -1.82
CA ILE A 166 7.09 0.64 -1.66
C ILE A 166 6.08 -0.26 -0.94
N SER A 167 4.99 0.35 -0.48
CA SER A 167 3.80 -0.38 -0.01
C SER A 167 2.86 -0.68 -1.16
N ILE A 168 2.24 -1.86 -1.12
CA ILE A 168 1.10 -2.21 -1.96
C ILE A 168 -0.17 -1.86 -1.19
N LEU A 169 -0.87 -0.81 -1.63
CA LEU A 169 -1.97 -0.20 -0.88
C LEU A 169 -3.15 0.17 -1.78
N GLY A 170 -4.25 0.59 -1.16
CA GLY A 170 -5.47 1.05 -1.80
C GLY A 170 -6.70 0.39 -1.20
N THR A 171 -7.55 1.18 -0.51
CA THR A 171 -8.76 0.69 0.15
C THR A 171 -9.96 0.61 -0.79
N SER A 172 -10.05 1.55 -1.75
CA SER A 172 -11.11 1.61 -2.76
C SER A 172 -10.74 0.92 -4.08
N GLY A 173 -9.45 0.61 -4.28
CA GLY A 173 -8.90 0.09 -5.53
C GLY A 173 -8.66 1.15 -6.60
N ILE A 174 -9.14 2.38 -6.41
CA ILE A 174 -8.93 3.50 -7.33
C ILE A 174 -8.15 4.64 -6.66
N VAL A 175 -7.46 5.43 -7.47
CA VAL A 175 -6.81 6.67 -7.07
C VAL A 175 -7.72 7.83 -7.43
N GLU A 176 -8.16 8.57 -6.42
CA GLU A 176 -8.88 9.83 -6.59
C GLU A 176 -7.89 10.97 -6.49
N PRO A 177 -7.64 11.74 -7.58
CA PRO A 177 -6.65 12.82 -7.55
C PRO A 177 -6.96 13.84 -6.47
N MET A 178 -5.92 14.27 -5.74
CA MET A 178 -5.97 15.27 -4.66
C MET A 178 -7.00 14.94 -3.55
N SER A 179 -7.11 13.68 -3.17
CA SER A 179 -8.05 13.22 -2.15
C SER A 179 -7.67 13.69 -0.74
N ASP A 180 -8.50 14.55 -0.13
CA ASP A 180 -8.40 14.93 1.28
C ASP A 180 -8.41 13.70 2.20
N LYS A 181 -9.20 12.69 1.84
CA LYS A 181 -9.27 11.42 2.55
C LYS A 181 -7.93 10.71 2.61
N ALA A 182 -7.18 10.67 1.51
CA ALA A 182 -5.86 10.02 1.47
C ALA A 182 -4.87 10.72 2.42
N LEU A 183 -4.93 12.06 2.52
CA LEU A 183 -4.11 12.82 3.47
C LEU A 183 -4.52 12.53 4.92
N LEU A 184 -5.81 12.51 5.22
CA LEU A 184 -6.32 12.18 6.56
C LEU A 184 -5.98 10.74 6.96
N ASP A 185 -6.08 9.77 6.04
CA ASP A 185 -5.69 8.39 6.28
C ASP A 185 -4.18 8.29 6.59
N THR A 186 -3.33 9.06 5.92
CA THR A 186 -1.88 9.12 6.19
C THR A 186 -1.61 9.68 7.60
N ILE A 187 -2.28 10.77 7.98
CA ILE A 187 -2.18 11.36 9.31
C ILE A 187 -2.60 10.34 10.39
N ALA A 188 -3.71 9.64 10.16
CA ALA A 188 -4.19 8.61 11.08
C ALA A 188 -3.20 7.46 11.25
N VAL A 189 -2.53 7.03 10.18
CA VAL A 189 -1.47 6.01 10.23
C VAL A 189 -0.27 6.50 11.04
N GLU A 190 0.21 7.74 10.82
CA GLU A 190 1.31 8.32 11.60
C GLU A 190 0.96 8.40 13.10
N LEU A 191 -0.25 8.81 13.45
CA LEU A 191 -0.70 8.88 14.84
C LEU A 191 -0.76 7.50 15.51
N LYS A 192 -1.32 6.50 14.81
CA LYS A 192 -1.35 5.11 15.31
C LYS A 192 0.05 4.58 15.55
N GLN A 193 0.98 4.86 14.66
CA GLN A 193 2.36 4.45 14.79
C GLN A 193 3.02 5.10 16.02
N LYS A 194 2.86 6.42 16.21
CA LYS A 194 3.36 7.12 17.40
C LYS A 194 2.82 6.50 18.69
N ARG A 195 1.55 6.14 18.70
CA ARG A 195 0.95 5.44 19.84
C ARG A 195 1.57 4.06 20.07
N ALA A 196 1.76 3.27 19.01
CA ALA A 196 2.36 1.95 19.08
C ALA A 196 3.84 1.98 19.50
N GLU A 197 4.56 3.06 19.21
CA GLU A 197 5.92 3.36 19.67
C GLU A 197 5.97 3.78 21.16
N GLY A 198 4.81 3.87 21.83
CA GLY A 198 4.71 4.22 23.26
C GLY A 198 4.66 5.72 23.55
N HIS A 199 4.55 6.56 22.54
CA HIS A 199 4.38 8.00 22.77
C HIS A 199 2.99 8.30 23.32
N SER A 200 2.90 9.06 24.40
CA SER A 200 1.64 9.55 24.99
C SER A 200 1.31 10.98 24.57
N ILE A 201 2.27 11.70 24.00
CA ILE A 201 2.16 13.11 23.59
C ILE A 201 2.77 13.25 22.21
N VAL A 202 2.06 13.91 21.30
CA VAL A 202 2.57 14.26 19.96
C VAL A 202 2.40 15.76 19.71
N ALA A 203 3.32 16.36 18.97
CA ALA A 203 3.16 17.70 18.45
C ALA A 203 2.51 17.66 17.07
N ILE A 204 1.51 18.48 16.84
CA ILE A 204 0.82 18.62 15.55
C ILE A 204 1.26 19.93 14.91
N SER A 205 1.64 19.88 13.64
CA SER A 205 2.05 21.07 12.89
C SER A 205 1.45 21.06 11.47
N PRO A 206 0.95 22.22 10.99
CA PRO A 206 0.47 22.35 9.61
C PRO A 206 1.53 22.05 8.56
N GLY A 207 2.80 22.33 8.86
CA GLY A 207 3.87 22.16 7.88
C GLY A 207 5.27 22.20 8.47
N ASN A 208 6.27 22.23 7.60
CA ASN A 208 7.69 22.19 7.98
C ASN A 208 8.11 23.39 8.85
N TYR A 209 7.60 24.58 8.56
CA TYR A 209 7.95 25.78 9.31
C TYR A 209 7.65 25.66 10.81
N GLY A 210 6.49 25.11 11.16
CA GLY A 210 6.13 24.87 12.56
C GLY A 210 7.08 23.89 13.23
N LEU A 211 7.45 22.81 12.54
CA LEU A 211 8.39 21.81 13.05
C LEU A 211 9.80 22.38 13.24
N GLU A 212 10.31 23.12 12.25
CA GLU A 212 11.63 23.76 12.33
C GLU A 212 11.69 24.81 13.44
N PHE A 213 10.63 25.59 13.59
CA PHE A 213 10.49 26.55 14.70
C PHE A 213 10.56 25.83 16.05
N MET A 214 9.82 24.73 16.20
CA MET A 214 9.83 23.92 17.43
C MET A 214 11.21 23.39 17.77
N LYS A 215 11.89 22.82 16.77
CA LYS A 215 13.25 22.31 16.94
C LYS A 215 14.21 23.40 17.36
N ARG A 216 14.19 24.56 16.67
CA ARG A 216 15.14 25.65 16.89
C ARG A 216 14.90 26.41 18.18
N THR A 217 13.63 26.63 18.53
CA THR A 217 13.26 27.49 19.67
C THR A 217 13.16 26.72 20.98
N TYR A 218 12.66 25.46 20.91
CA TYR A 218 12.37 24.67 22.11
C TYR A 218 13.17 23.36 22.19
N GLY A 219 14.06 23.09 21.22
CA GLY A 219 14.80 21.82 21.18
C GLY A 219 13.92 20.59 21.01
N TYR A 220 12.70 20.75 20.47
CA TYR A 220 11.71 19.69 20.41
C TYR A 220 12.15 18.58 19.44
N ASP A 221 11.98 17.33 19.89
CA ASP A 221 12.24 16.17 19.08
C ASP A 221 11.17 16.00 17.99
N LEU A 222 11.58 16.18 16.73
CA LEU A 222 10.67 16.09 15.58
C LEU A 222 10.14 14.67 15.32
N GLU A 223 10.76 13.64 15.90
CA GLU A 223 10.24 12.27 15.81
C GLU A 223 8.87 12.12 16.50
N ARG A 224 8.57 13.01 17.48
CA ARG A 224 7.27 13.06 18.16
C ARG A 224 6.27 14.01 17.52
N SER A 225 6.46 14.31 16.25
CA SER A 225 5.58 15.25 15.53
C SER A 225 4.85 14.58 14.39
N VAL A 226 3.65 15.11 14.08
CA VAL A 226 2.82 14.73 12.95
C VAL A 226 2.46 15.97 12.14
N LYS A 227 2.64 15.91 10.84
CA LYS A 227 2.21 16.99 9.93
C LYS A 227 0.75 16.77 9.56
N CYS A 228 -0.06 17.83 9.68
CA CYS A 228 -1.49 17.73 9.44
C CYS A 228 -2.01 18.62 8.30
N SER A 229 -1.13 19.36 7.59
CA SER A 229 -1.55 20.33 6.59
C SER A 229 -2.61 21.29 7.16
N ASN A 230 -3.69 21.52 6.47
CA ASN A 230 -4.86 22.31 6.93
C ASN A 230 -5.91 21.47 7.69
N PHE A 231 -5.64 20.19 7.98
CA PHE A 231 -6.56 19.27 8.66
C PHE A 231 -6.36 19.23 10.19
N ILE A 232 -6.08 20.37 10.82
CA ILE A 232 -5.78 20.45 12.26
C ILE A 232 -6.95 19.90 13.10
N GLY A 233 -8.20 20.29 12.81
CA GLY A 233 -9.38 19.85 13.54
C GLY A 233 -9.55 18.33 13.47
N GLN A 234 -9.57 17.76 12.26
CA GLN A 234 -9.71 16.33 12.05
C GLN A 234 -8.56 15.52 12.66
N THR A 235 -7.34 16.10 12.67
CA THR A 235 -6.19 15.50 13.32
C THR A 235 -6.36 15.44 14.83
N ILE A 236 -6.85 16.52 15.47
CA ILE A 236 -7.14 16.56 16.90
C ILE A 236 -8.22 15.54 17.26
N ASP A 237 -9.28 15.44 16.47
CA ASP A 237 -10.31 14.43 16.66
C ASP A 237 -9.72 13.02 16.62
N THR A 238 -8.88 12.73 15.62
CA THR A 238 -8.18 11.44 15.50
C THR A 238 -7.27 11.17 16.71
N VAL A 239 -6.56 12.18 17.21
CA VAL A 239 -5.73 12.07 18.43
C VAL A 239 -6.58 11.67 19.64
N SER A 240 -7.76 12.26 19.80
CA SER A 240 -8.66 11.98 20.91
C SER A 240 -9.11 10.51 20.91
N TYR A 241 -9.40 9.93 19.75
CA TYR A 241 -9.74 8.51 19.60
C TYR A 241 -8.55 7.56 19.82
N THR A 242 -7.32 8.03 19.59
CA THR A 242 -6.11 7.21 19.80
C THR A 242 -5.58 7.28 21.23
N HIS A 243 -6.23 8.02 22.14
CA HIS A 243 -5.77 8.28 23.51
C HIS A 243 -4.36 8.89 23.62
N LEU A 244 -3.95 9.64 22.60
CA LEU A 244 -2.79 10.53 22.64
C LEU A 244 -3.22 11.88 23.21
N ARG A 245 -2.26 12.62 23.77
CA ARG A 245 -2.48 14.03 24.13
C ARG A 245 -1.84 14.92 23.07
N ALA A 246 -2.63 15.84 22.50
CA ALA A 246 -2.13 16.87 21.62
C ALA A 246 -1.68 18.08 22.46
N HIS A 247 -0.49 18.62 22.19
CA HIS A 247 -0.07 19.91 22.73
C HIS A 247 -0.62 21.03 21.83
N GLU A 248 -1.73 21.64 22.25
CA GLU A 248 -2.43 22.69 21.49
C GLU A 248 -1.74 24.06 21.50
N LYS A 249 -0.80 24.31 22.43
CA LYS A 249 -0.20 25.65 22.65
C LYS A 249 0.50 26.26 21.43
N LEU A 250 0.60 25.55 20.32
CA LEU A 250 1.33 26.00 19.12
C LEU A 250 0.44 26.45 17.97
N ALA A 251 -0.81 26.03 17.96
CA ALA A 251 -1.78 26.49 16.97
C ALA A 251 -2.12 27.97 17.11
N ASN A 252 -1.96 28.54 18.32
CA ASN A 252 -2.25 29.95 18.63
C ASN A 252 -1.06 30.89 18.44
N LEU A 253 0.10 30.42 17.98
CA LEU A 253 1.30 31.24 17.79
C LEU A 253 1.58 31.64 16.35
N VAL A 254 0.69 31.33 15.43
CA VAL A 254 0.78 31.76 14.02
C VAL A 254 -0.45 32.62 13.72
N CYS A 255 -0.40 33.85 14.15
CA CYS A 255 -1.09 34.98 13.56
C CYS A 255 -0.07 35.87 12.87
#